data_4903c0d50f3fe7f27c23e7d2b45cef48
#
_entry.id   4903c0d50f3fe7f27c23e7d2b45cef48
#
_cell.length_a   1.000
_cell.length_b   1.000
_cell.length_c   1.000
_cell.angle_alpha   90.00
_cell.angle_beta   90.00
_cell.angle_gamma   90.00
#
_symmetry.space_group_name_H-M   'P 1'
#
loop_
_entity.id
_entity.type
_entity.pdbx_description
1 polymer ?
#
loop_
_entity_poly.entity_id
_entity_poly.type
_entity_poly.pdbx_seq_one_letter_code
_entity_poly.pdbx_strand_id
1 'polypeptide(L)'
;MEMKIEPLALPGVDTQRPIVIAGPCSAETEEQVLETAQGLASRGVKIFRAGIWKPRTKPGGFEGIGAEGLAWLKKVKKETGMLVSTEVATKDHVFEALKAGIDILWIGARTTVNPFAVQEIADALKGVDVPVLIKNPVNPDLELWIGAFERLYGAGIHRLGAIHRGFSSYDKKIYRNLPLWHIPIELRRRMPDLPIFCDPSHIGGKRELVAPLCQQAMDLSFDGLIVESHCNPDCAWSDASQQITPDVLDYVLNLLVIRDVNQTTENLTALRRQIDGIDEQLLELLAKRMRISKEIGVYKKEHNMPILQSPRYSEILEKRSSMGEQMDLRPDFVKEILKEIHEESVRQQMIIMNEQ
;
A
#
# COMPACT_ATOMS: atom_id res chain seq x y z
N MET A 1 -1.20 -10.96 19.05
CA MET A 1 -1.66 -12.32 18.66
C MET A 1 -0.85 -12.75 17.45
N GLU A 2 -0.22 -13.90 17.48
CA GLU A 2 0.48 -14.42 16.30
C GLU A 2 -0.59 -14.93 15.31
N MET A 3 -0.71 -14.28 14.15
CA MET A 3 -1.67 -14.66 13.12
C MET A 3 -0.98 -15.63 12.14
N LYS A 4 -1.53 -16.83 12.00
CA LYS A 4 -1.10 -17.77 10.98
C LYS A 4 -1.96 -17.58 9.74
N ILE A 5 -1.44 -16.84 8.77
CA ILE A 5 -2.11 -16.55 7.50
C ILE A 5 -2.04 -17.81 6.63
N GLU A 6 -3.18 -18.21 6.06
CA GLU A 6 -3.26 -19.31 5.12
C GLU A 6 -3.05 -18.83 3.67
N PRO A 7 -2.49 -19.66 2.79
CA PRO A 7 -2.40 -19.35 1.37
C PRO A 7 -3.76 -18.98 0.79
N LEU A 8 -3.82 -18.04 -0.14
CA LEU A 8 -5.08 -17.64 -0.79
C LEU A 8 -5.77 -18.81 -1.50
N ALA A 9 -5.00 -19.84 -1.93
CA ALA A 9 -5.49 -21.08 -2.54
C ALA A 9 -6.54 -20.84 -3.62
N LEU A 10 -6.19 -20.05 -4.64
CA LEU A 10 -7.08 -19.64 -5.72
C LEU A 10 -7.10 -20.71 -6.83
N PRO A 11 -8.24 -21.37 -7.10
CA PRO A 11 -8.31 -22.43 -8.09
C PRO A 11 -7.89 -21.96 -9.50
N GLY A 12 -6.97 -22.71 -10.14
CA GLY A 12 -6.48 -22.41 -11.49
C GLY A 12 -5.57 -21.18 -11.62
N VAL A 13 -5.17 -20.60 -10.50
CA VAL A 13 -4.21 -19.48 -10.45
C VAL A 13 -2.84 -20.03 -10.06
N ASP A 14 -1.83 -19.75 -10.89
CA ASP A 14 -0.45 -20.06 -10.55
C ASP A 14 0.00 -19.15 -9.38
N THR A 15 0.78 -19.73 -8.46
CA THR A 15 1.38 -19.00 -7.34
C THR A 15 2.68 -18.28 -7.73
N GLN A 16 3.16 -18.46 -8.97
CA GLN A 16 4.30 -17.70 -9.47
C GLN A 16 3.99 -16.21 -9.51
N ARG A 17 4.95 -15.41 -9.08
CA ARG A 17 4.84 -13.96 -9.09
C ARG A 17 4.96 -13.38 -10.49
N PRO A 18 4.15 -12.37 -10.83
CA PRO A 18 3.07 -11.82 -10.02
C PRO A 18 1.74 -12.57 -10.19
N ILE A 19 0.99 -12.73 -9.11
CA ILE A 19 -0.44 -13.03 -9.23
C ILE A 19 -1.13 -11.77 -9.72
N VAL A 20 -1.86 -11.83 -10.83
CA VAL A 20 -2.48 -10.67 -11.47
C VAL A 20 -3.99 -10.65 -11.27
N ILE A 21 -4.48 -9.57 -10.69
CA ILE A 21 -5.90 -9.23 -10.57
C ILE A 21 -6.14 -8.01 -11.47
N ALA A 22 -6.98 -8.12 -12.50
CA ALA A 22 -7.19 -7.01 -13.41
C ALA A 22 -8.66 -6.85 -13.82
N GLY A 23 -9.03 -5.63 -14.20
CA GLY A 23 -10.35 -5.26 -14.63
C GLY A 23 -10.66 -3.80 -14.34
N PRO A 24 -11.86 -3.30 -14.68
CA PRO A 24 -12.11 -1.88 -14.62
C PRO A 24 -12.16 -1.33 -13.19
N CYS A 25 -11.95 -0.03 -13.05
CA CYS A 25 -12.17 0.68 -11.80
C CYS A 25 -13.60 0.41 -11.30
N SER A 26 -14.59 0.58 -12.16
CA SER A 26 -15.99 0.30 -11.90
C SER A 26 -16.63 -0.53 -13.02
N ALA A 27 -17.59 -1.38 -12.65
CA ALA A 27 -18.56 -1.89 -13.59
C ALA A 27 -19.50 -0.75 -13.96
N GLU A 28 -19.70 -0.52 -15.25
CA GLU A 28 -20.44 0.62 -15.81
C GLU A 28 -21.63 0.16 -16.66
N THR A 29 -21.37 -0.75 -17.58
CA THR A 29 -22.38 -1.47 -18.39
C THR A 29 -21.99 -2.94 -18.50
N GLU A 30 -22.96 -3.80 -18.84
CA GLU A 30 -22.69 -5.22 -19.04
C GLU A 30 -21.69 -5.44 -20.17
N GLU A 31 -21.85 -4.71 -21.30
CA GLU A 31 -20.95 -4.80 -22.44
C GLU A 31 -19.53 -4.43 -22.05
N GLN A 32 -19.35 -3.31 -21.37
CA GLN A 32 -18.01 -2.86 -20.91
C GLN A 32 -17.33 -3.91 -20.02
N VAL A 33 -18.06 -4.51 -19.09
CA VAL A 33 -17.55 -5.53 -18.18
C VAL A 33 -17.13 -6.78 -18.95
N LEU A 34 -17.98 -7.28 -19.85
CA LEU A 34 -17.71 -8.49 -20.63
C LEU A 34 -16.59 -8.29 -21.64
N GLU A 35 -16.57 -7.20 -22.38
CA GLU A 35 -15.51 -6.88 -23.34
C GLU A 35 -14.15 -6.78 -22.64
N THR A 36 -14.09 -6.09 -21.50
CA THR A 36 -12.87 -6.01 -20.69
C THR A 36 -12.43 -7.40 -20.20
N ALA A 37 -13.37 -8.20 -19.71
CA ALA A 37 -13.07 -9.53 -19.19
C ALA A 37 -12.56 -10.49 -20.29
N GLN A 38 -13.18 -10.49 -21.44
CA GLN A 38 -12.77 -11.30 -22.60
C GLN A 38 -11.38 -10.89 -23.09
N GLY A 39 -11.12 -9.57 -23.16
CA GLY A 39 -9.80 -9.03 -23.50
C GLY A 39 -8.70 -9.48 -22.51
N LEU A 40 -8.98 -9.50 -21.22
CA LEU A 40 -8.05 -9.95 -20.19
C LEU A 40 -7.89 -11.48 -20.18
N ALA A 41 -8.98 -12.23 -20.30
CA ALA A 41 -8.95 -13.69 -20.32
C ALA A 41 -8.15 -14.24 -21.51
N SER A 42 -8.28 -13.64 -22.70
CA SER A 42 -7.51 -14.02 -23.90
C SER A 42 -6.00 -13.80 -23.75
N ARG A 43 -5.58 -12.97 -22.77
CA ARG A 43 -4.17 -12.69 -22.41
C ARG A 43 -3.73 -13.42 -21.15
N GLY A 44 -4.49 -14.42 -20.71
CA GLY A 44 -4.10 -15.32 -19.63
C GLY A 44 -4.35 -14.81 -18.20
N VAL A 45 -4.97 -13.64 -18.04
CA VAL A 45 -5.38 -13.17 -16.71
C VAL A 45 -6.45 -14.11 -16.14
N LYS A 46 -6.30 -14.50 -14.87
CA LYS A 46 -7.15 -15.50 -14.21
C LYS A 46 -8.12 -14.91 -13.19
N ILE A 47 -7.90 -13.69 -12.76
CA ILE A 47 -8.71 -13.04 -11.73
C ILE A 47 -9.19 -11.69 -12.25
N PHE A 48 -10.50 -11.56 -12.39
CA PHE A 48 -11.17 -10.33 -12.81
C PHE A 48 -11.60 -9.51 -11.60
N ARG A 49 -11.40 -8.19 -11.67
CA ARG A 49 -11.91 -7.24 -10.69
C ARG A 49 -12.89 -6.26 -11.33
N ALA A 50 -13.93 -5.89 -10.62
CA ALA A 50 -14.71 -4.69 -10.91
C ALA A 50 -15.35 -4.15 -9.64
N GLY A 51 -15.24 -2.85 -9.40
CA GLY A 51 -15.95 -2.19 -8.31
C GLY A 51 -17.39 -1.94 -8.70
N ILE A 52 -18.35 -2.51 -7.98
CA ILE A 52 -19.78 -2.29 -8.21
C ILE A 52 -20.38 -1.34 -7.18
N TRP A 53 -19.78 -1.21 -6.03
CA TRP A 53 -20.04 -0.21 -5.00
C TRP A 53 -18.82 0.70 -4.84
N LYS A 54 -19.02 2.00 -4.91
CA LYS A 54 -17.90 2.99 -4.93
C LYS A 54 -18.09 4.05 -3.86
N PRO A 55 -17.51 3.89 -2.65
CA PRO A 55 -17.54 4.95 -1.65
C PRO A 55 -16.78 6.18 -2.16
N ARG A 56 -17.50 7.27 -2.39
CA ARG A 56 -16.93 8.53 -2.90
C ARG A 56 -16.68 9.53 -1.78
N THR A 57 -15.60 10.29 -1.90
CA THR A 57 -15.28 11.37 -0.96
C THR A 57 -16.19 12.59 -1.15
N LYS A 58 -16.63 12.82 -2.40
CA LYS A 58 -17.53 13.93 -2.73
C LYS A 58 -18.85 13.37 -3.24
N PRO A 59 -20.01 13.93 -2.83
CA PRO A 59 -21.31 13.53 -3.40
C PRO A 59 -21.41 13.95 -4.88
N GLY A 60 -22.31 13.33 -5.60
CA GLY A 60 -22.60 13.64 -7.01
C GLY A 60 -21.68 12.97 -8.06
N GLY A 61 -20.71 12.14 -7.63
CA GLY A 61 -19.96 11.28 -8.54
C GLY A 61 -20.67 9.94 -8.76
N PHE A 62 -20.20 9.15 -9.74
CA PHE A 62 -20.69 7.79 -9.97
C PHE A 62 -20.36 6.90 -8.75
N GLU A 63 -21.39 6.44 -8.05
CA GLU A 63 -21.24 5.64 -6.80
C GLU A 63 -21.25 4.12 -7.04
N GLY A 64 -21.19 3.72 -8.30
CA GLY A 64 -21.27 2.33 -8.74
C GLY A 64 -22.66 1.94 -9.19
N ILE A 65 -22.74 0.82 -9.89
CA ILE A 65 -24.00 0.26 -10.40
C ILE A 65 -24.79 -0.51 -9.32
N GLY A 66 -24.12 -0.84 -8.21
CA GLY A 66 -24.73 -1.60 -7.13
C GLY A 66 -24.86 -3.10 -7.45
N ALA A 67 -25.85 -3.73 -6.83
CA ALA A 67 -26.09 -5.18 -6.91
C ALA A 67 -26.34 -5.72 -8.31
N GLU A 68 -26.78 -4.88 -9.25
CA GLU A 68 -26.96 -5.26 -10.66
C GLU A 68 -25.65 -5.77 -11.28
N GLY A 69 -24.51 -5.14 -10.92
CA GLY A 69 -23.18 -5.56 -11.37
C GLY A 69 -22.78 -6.98 -10.95
N LEU A 70 -23.40 -7.54 -9.90
CA LEU A 70 -23.15 -8.93 -9.50
C LEU A 70 -23.58 -9.93 -10.57
N ALA A 71 -24.67 -9.64 -11.28
CA ALA A 71 -25.13 -10.49 -12.40
C ALA A 71 -24.10 -10.48 -13.54
N TRP A 72 -23.49 -9.31 -13.82
CA TRP A 72 -22.44 -9.18 -14.83
C TRP A 72 -21.17 -9.92 -14.45
N LEU A 73 -20.73 -9.82 -13.17
CA LEU A 73 -19.59 -10.59 -12.69
C LEU A 73 -19.81 -12.10 -12.76
N LYS A 74 -21.02 -12.55 -12.46
CA LYS A 74 -21.41 -13.96 -12.61
C LYS A 74 -21.34 -14.42 -14.07
N LYS A 75 -21.70 -13.56 -15.00
CA LYS A 75 -21.61 -13.81 -16.45
C LYS A 75 -20.13 -13.86 -16.89
N VAL A 76 -19.28 -12.95 -16.43
CA VAL A 76 -17.82 -13.00 -16.64
C VAL A 76 -17.27 -14.37 -16.24
N LYS A 77 -17.55 -14.81 -15.02
CA LYS A 77 -17.10 -16.12 -14.51
C LYS A 77 -17.54 -17.27 -15.41
N LYS A 78 -18.80 -17.25 -15.86
CA LYS A 78 -19.36 -18.29 -16.73
C LYS A 78 -18.73 -18.31 -18.13
N GLU A 79 -18.49 -17.13 -18.72
CA GLU A 79 -18.03 -17.02 -20.11
C GLU A 79 -16.52 -17.15 -20.25
N THR A 80 -15.75 -16.69 -19.26
CA THR A 80 -14.29 -16.64 -19.33
C THR A 80 -13.59 -17.68 -18.47
N GLY A 81 -14.28 -18.25 -17.49
CA GLY A 81 -13.67 -19.12 -16.47
C GLY A 81 -12.79 -18.40 -15.45
N MET A 82 -12.71 -17.06 -15.50
CA MET A 82 -11.96 -16.27 -14.52
C MET A 82 -12.64 -16.31 -13.15
N LEU A 83 -11.82 -16.26 -12.09
CA LEU A 83 -12.32 -15.89 -10.76
C LEU A 83 -12.73 -14.43 -10.76
N VAL A 84 -13.76 -14.09 -10.00
CA VAL A 84 -14.28 -12.72 -9.93
C VAL A 84 -14.13 -12.13 -8.56
N SER A 85 -13.81 -10.85 -8.51
CA SER A 85 -13.61 -10.11 -7.28
C SER A 85 -14.30 -8.75 -7.28
N THR A 86 -14.75 -8.28 -6.11
CA THR A 86 -15.36 -6.96 -5.96
C THR A 86 -15.09 -6.36 -4.58
N GLU A 87 -15.28 -5.03 -4.47
CA GLU A 87 -15.19 -4.28 -3.21
C GLU A 87 -16.43 -4.50 -2.35
N VAL A 88 -16.23 -4.66 -1.04
CA VAL A 88 -17.29 -4.63 -0.05
C VAL A 88 -17.01 -3.55 0.99
N ALA A 89 -18.04 -2.83 1.41
CA ALA A 89 -17.93 -1.74 2.37
C ALA A 89 -18.93 -1.87 3.55
N THR A 90 -19.91 -2.76 3.42
CA THR A 90 -20.94 -3.02 4.43
C THR A 90 -21.22 -4.51 4.54
N LYS A 91 -21.89 -4.93 5.61
CA LYS A 91 -22.37 -6.33 5.76
C LYS A 91 -23.32 -6.77 4.64
N ASP A 92 -24.17 -5.86 4.15
CA ASP A 92 -25.13 -6.17 3.10
C ASP A 92 -24.39 -6.44 1.77
N HIS A 93 -23.33 -5.68 1.45
CA HIS A 93 -22.46 -5.96 0.31
C HIS A 93 -21.81 -7.35 0.41
N VAL A 94 -21.41 -7.77 1.63
CA VAL A 94 -20.86 -9.12 1.86
C VAL A 94 -21.91 -10.18 1.53
N PHE A 95 -23.12 -10.07 2.09
CA PHE A 95 -24.17 -11.06 1.85
C PHE A 95 -24.57 -11.16 0.38
N GLU A 96 -24.71 -10.03 -0.30
CA GLU A 96 -25.05 -10.00 -1.73
C GLU A 96 -23.92 -10.61 -2.58
N ALA A 97 -22.66 -10.27 -2.31
CA ALA A 97 -21.51 -10.81 -3.03
C ALA A 97 -21.37 -12.33 -2.82
N LEU A 98 -21.52 -12.83 -1.60
CA LEU A 98 -21.49 -14.27 -1.29
C LEU A 98 -22.66 -15.02 -1.99
N LYS A 99 -23.87 -14.48 -1.95
CA LYS A 99 -25.03 -15.04 -2.64
C LYS A 99 -24.83 -15.09 -4.16
N ALA A 100 -24.12 -14.13 -4.71
CA ALA A 100 -23.77 -14.09 -6.13
C ALA A 100 -22.63 -15.05 -6.51
N GLY A 101 -21.91 -15.63 -5.55
CA GLY A 101 -20.79 -16.55 -5.78
C GLY A 101 -19.51 -15.82 -6.23
N ILE A 102 -19.26 -14.62 -5.68
CA ILE A 102 -17.99 -13.89 -5.84
C ILE A 102 -16.88 -14.68 -5.16
N ASP A 103 -15.75 -14.84 -5.83
CA ASP A 103 -14.65 -15.70 -5.39
C ASP A 103 -13.68 -15.00 -4.42
N ILE A 104 -13.51 -13.69 -4.53
CA ILE A 104 -12.58 -12.90 -3.74
C ILE A 104 -13.25 -11.57 -3.38
N LEU A 105 -13.17 -11.19 -2.12
CA LEU A 105 -13.63 -9.88 -1.67
C LEU A 105 -12.45 -8.97 -1.36
N TRP A 106 -12.60 -7.65 -1.59
CA TRP A 106 -11.65 -6.73 -1.01
C TRP A 106 -12.33 -5.60 -0.23
N ILE A 107 -11.67 -5.20 0.84
CA ILE A 107 -12.06 -4.05 1.66
C ILE A 107 -11.32 -2.82 1.13
N GLY A 108 -12.07 -1.78 0.77
CA GLY A 108 -11.52 -0.55 0.21
C GLY A 108 -10.80 0.32 1.26
N ALA A 109 -9.87 1.15 0.80
CA ALA A 109 -9.05 2.00 1.66
C ALA A 109 -9.84 2.97 2.55
N ARG A 110 -11.02 3.43 2.10
CA ARG A 110 -11.92 4.28 2.89
C ARG A 110 -12.69 3.50 3.96
N THR A 111 -12.95 2.24 3.72
CA THR A 111 -13.58 1.34 4.69
C THR A 111 -12.57 0.88 5.74
N THR A 112 -11.33 0.60 5.32
CA THR A 112 -10.24 0.19 6.23
C THR A 112 -9.94 1.21 7.33
N VAL A 113 -10.17 2.51 7.09
CA VAL A 113 -9.99 3.56 8.13
C VAL A 113 -11.04 3.52 9.23
N ASN A 114 -12.10 2.74 9.06
CA ASN A 114 -13.20 2.65 10.03
C ASN A 114 -13.25 1.27 10.69
N PRO A 115 -12.73 1.12 11.92
CA PRO A 115 -12.72 -0.17 12.62
C PRO A 115 -14.11 -0.78 12.83
N PHE A 116 -15.17 0.03 12.97
CA PHE A 116 -16.54 -0.46 13.10
C PHE A 116 -17.03 -1.10 11.81
N ALA A 117 -16.80 -0.46 10.65
CA ALA A 117 -17.17 -1.01 9.35
C ALA A 117 -16.41 -2.31 9.05
N VAL A 118 -15.11 -2.36 9.38
CA VAL A 118 -14.30 -3.59 9.24
C VAL A 118 -14.83 -4.68 10.16
N GLN A 119 -15.25 -4.35 11.40
CA GLN A 119 -15.82 -5.33 12.31
C GLN A 119 -17.17 -5.88 11.81
N GLU A 120 -18.05 -5.04 11.28
CA GLU A 120 -19.31 -5.48 10.67
C GLU A 120 -19.09 -6.45 9.51
N ILE A 121 -18.09 -6.15 8.64
CA ILE A 121 -17.70 -7.04 7.53
C ILE A 121 -17.14 -8.35 8.07
N ALA A 122 -16.26 -8.31 9.09
CA ALA A 122 -15.71 -9.50 9.73
C ALA A 122 -16.82 -10.38 10.33
N ASP A 123 -17.77 -9.77 11.01
CA ASP A 123 -18.92 -10.50 11.61
C ASP A 123 -19.81 -11.13 10.54
N ALA A 124 -20.01 -10.47 9.40
CA ALA A 124 -20.79 -11.00 8.26
C ALA A 124 -20.08 -12.17 7.56
N LEU A 125 -18.77 -12.27 7.70
CA LEU A 125 -17.94 -13.33 7.08
C LEU A 125 -17.74 -14.55 8.00
N LYS A 126 -18.21 -14.53 9.25
CA LYS A 126 -18.05 -15.67 10.17
C LYS A 126 -18.58 -16.97 9.57
N GLY A 127 -17.72 -18.00 9.57
CA GLY A 127 -18.06 -19.32 9.04
C GLY A 127 -18.04 -19.42 7.51
N VAL A 128 -17.54 -18.41 6.83
CA VAL A 128 -17.41 -18.38 5.35
C VAL A 128 -15.94 -18.56 4.99
N ASP A 129 -15.63 -19.46 4.07
CA ASP A 129 -14.28 -19.65 3.51
C ASP A 129 -14.16 -18.89 2.19
N VAL A 130 -13.84 -17.60 2.25
CA VAL A 130 -13.58 -16.72 1.10
C VAL A 130 -12.30 -15.93 1.32
N PRO A 131 -11.40 -15.82 0.32
CA PRO A 131 -10.25 -14.94 0.42
C PRO A 131 -10.67 -13.47 0.53
N VAL A 132 -10.05 -12.73 1.45
CA VAL A 132 -10.31 -11.31 1.64
C VAL A 132 -9.01 -10.52 1.53
N LEU A 133 -8.98 -9.56 0.61
CA LEU A 133 -7.88 -8.63 0.43
C LEU A 133 -8.21 -7.31 1.11
N ILE A 134 -7.25 -6.71 1.80
CA ILE A 134 -7.48 -5.45 2.52
C ILE A 134 -6.56 -4.37 1.95
N LYS A 135 -7.16 -3.31 1.38
CA LYS A 135 -6.39 -2.12 0.98
C LYS A 135 -5.86 -1.40 2.22
N ASN A 136 -4.63 -0.87 2.14
CA ASN A 136 -4.14 0.02 3.18
C ASN A 136 -5.10 1.19 3.39
N PRO A 137 -5.22 1.72 4.63
CA PRO A 137 -6.02 2.92 4.91
C PRO A 137 -5.53 4.10 4.07
N VAL A 138 -6.39 5.09 3.83
CA VAL A 138 -6.00 6.28 3.05
C VAL A 138 -4.91 7.10 3.73
N ASN A 139 -4.86 7.13 5.05
CA ASN A 139 -3.80 7.74 5.85
C ASN A 139 -2.64 6.74 6.09
N PRO A 140 -1.41 7.20 6.27
CA PRO A 140 -0.23 6.34 6.51
C PRO A 140 -0.20 5.82 7.95
N ASP A 141 -1.05 4.84 8.25
CA ASP A 141 -1.22 4.23 9.56
C ASP A 141 -1.13 2.71 9.43
N LEU A 142 0.03 2.16 9.83
CA LEU A 142 0.29 0.73 9.77
C LEU A 142 -0.50 -0.06 10.81
N GLU A 143 -0.67 0.49 12.02
CA GLU A 143 -1.40 -0.20 13.09
C GLU A 143 -2.88 -0.34 12.75
N LEU A 144 -3.45 0.68 12.12
CA LEU A 144 -4.82 0.61 11.63
C LEU A 144 -4.99 -0.45 10.53
N TRP A 145 -3.98 -0.61 9.67
CA TRP A 145 -3.99 -1.64 8.64
C TRP A 145 -3.87 -3.04 9.24
N ILE A 146 -2.94 -3.26 10.17
CA ILE A 146 -2.78 -4.51 10.91
C ILE A 146 -4.06 -4.84 11.70
N GLY A 147 -4.65 -3.87 12.39
CA GLY A 147 -5.89 -4.06 13.12
C GLY A 147 -7.06 -4.52 12.25
N ALA A 148 -7.10 -4.16 10.96
CA ALA A 148 -8.10 -4.68 10.04
C ALA A 148 -7.89 -6.19 9.77
N PHE A 149 -6.64 -6.65 9.61
CA PHE A 149 -6.32 -8.09 9.50
C PHE A 149 -6.68 -8.84 10.77
N GLU A 150 -6.34 -8.30 11.93
CA GLU A 150 -6.65 -8.93 13.24
C GLU A 150 -8.14 -9.13 13.44
N ARG A 151 -8.99 -8.19 13.03
CA ARG A 151 -10.45 -8.31 13.11
C ARG A 151 -10.99 -9.43 12.23
N LEU A 152 -10.55 -9.52 11.00
CA LEU A 152 -10.95 -10.60 10.09
C LEU A 152 -10.42 -11.95 10.56
N TYR A 153 -9.17 -12.01 10.96
CA TYR A 153 -8.56 -13.23 11.51
C TYR A 153 -9.30 -13.71 12.77
N GLY A 154 -9.63 -12.80 13.69
CA GLY A 154 -10.43 -13.09 14.88
C GLY A 154 -11.87 -13.56 14.59
N ALA A 155 -12.40 -13.24 13.41
CA ALA A 155 -13.68 -13.73 12.93
C ALA A 155 -13.58 -15.10 12.21
N GLY A 156 -12.36 -15.65 12.07
CA GLY A 156 -12.11 -16.96 11.44
C GLY A 156 -11.75 -16.89 9.96
N ILE A 157 -11.43 -15.71 9.43
CA ILE A 157 -10.98 -15.56 8.06
C ILE A 157 -9.46 -15.63 8.03
N HIS A 158 -8.90 -16.72 7.51
CA HIS A 158 -7.47 -17.00 7.52
C HIS A 158 -6.80 -16.76 6.17
N ARG A 159 -7.55 -16.79 5.05
CA ARG A 159 -7.08 -16.52 3.69
C ARG A 159 -7.11 -15.01 3.43
N LEU A 160 -6.09 -14.31 3.92
CA LEU A 160 -5.99 -12.86 3.88
C LEU A 160 -4.87 -12.41 2.95
N GLY A 161 -5.01 -11.22 2.37
CA GLY A 161 -3.96 -10.56 1.60
C GLY A 161 -4.04 -9.04 1.71
N ALA A 162 -2.91 -8.38 1.55
CA ALA A 162 -2.81 -6.92 1.59
C ALA A 162 -2.81 -6.33 0.18
N ILE A 163 -3.47 -5.17 0.00
CA ILE A 163 -3.35 -4.37 -1.21
C ILE A 163 -2.74 -3.02 -0.84
N HIS A 164 -1.54 -2.78 -1.34
CA HIS A 164 -0.89 -1.49 -1.22
C HIS A 164 -1.27 -0.58 -2.40
N ARG A 165 -2.02 0.50 -2.10
CA ARG A 165 -2.53 1.46 -3.09
C ARG A 165 -1.98 2.88 -2.88
N GLY A 166 -0.95 3.05 -2.05
CA GLY A 166 -0.42 4.33 -1.63
C GLY A 166 -1.30 5.05 -0.60
N PHE A 167 -0.78 6.14 -0.07
CA PHE A 167 -1.40 6.93 1.00
C PHE A 167 -1.71 8.34 0.52
N SER A 168 -2.79 8.92 1.02
CA SER A 168 -3.14 10.30 0.72
C SER A 168 -2.11 11.26 1.32
N SER A 169 -1.78 12.30 0.54
CA SER A 169 -0.92 13.39 0.99
C SER A 169 -1.50 14.72 0.51
N TYR A 170 -1.25 15.76 1.27
CA TYR A 170 -1.57 17.12 0.86
C TYR A 170 -0.67 17.56 -0.32
N ASP A 171 0.61 17.21 -0.28
CA ASP A 171 1.59 17.54 -1.32
C ASP A 171 1.61 16.45 -2.42
N LYS A 172 0.93 16.73 -3.54
CA LYS A 172 0.82 15.82 -4.68
C LYS A 172 1.72 16.32 -5.81
N LYS A 173 2.94 15.77 -5.95
CA LYS A 173 3.87 16.14 -7.03
C LYS A 173 3.79 15.17 -8.21
N ILE A 174 4.10 13.91 -8.00
CA ILE A 174 4.21 12.89 -9.05
C ILE A 174 3.06 11.89 -8.96
N TYR A 175 2.83 11.36 -7.75
CA TYR A 175 1.86 10.31 -7.48
C TYR A 175 0.50 10.89 -7.03
N ARG A 176 -0.56 10.19 -7.39
CA ARG A 176 -1.90 10.47 -6.84
C ARG A 176 -1.95 10.16 -5.34
N ASN A 177 -1.33 9.05 -4.96
CA ASN A 177 -1.15 8.63 -3.57
C ASN A 177 0.31 8.24 -3.37
N LEU A 178 0.95 8.76 -2.32
CA LEU A 178 2.36 8.50 -2.06
C LEU A 178 2.56 7.00 -1.75
N PRO A 179 3.52 6.34 -2.38
CA PRO A 179 3.73 4.90 -2.16
C PRO A 179 4.22 4.59 -0.75
N LEU A 180 5.04 5.46 -0.11
CA LEU A 180 5.60 5.25 1.23
C LEU A 180 6.00 3.78 1.46
N TRP A 181 6.87 3.27 0.58
CA TRP A 181 7.23 1.84 0.50
C TRP A 181 7.69 1.23 1.83
N HIS A 182 8.23 2.04 2.76
CA HIS A 182 8.62 1.57 4.09
C HIS A 182 7.45 0.97 4.88
N ILE A 183 6.20 1.42 4.65
CA ILE A 183 5.01 0.90 5.36
C ILE A 183 4.68 -0.54 4.94
N PRO A 184 4.50 -0.88 3.64
CA PRO A 184 4.28 -2.27 3.25
C PRO A 184 5.51 -3.17 3.49
N ILE A 185 6.73 -2.63 3.46
CA ILE A 185 7.94 -3.37 3.86
C ILE A 185 7.87 -3.73 5.35
N GLU A 186 7.49 -2.80 6.22
CA GLU A 186 7.32 -3.07 7.65
C GLU A 186 6.14 -4.02 7.92
N LEU A 187 5.03 -3.92 7.12
CA LEU A 187 3.96 -4.90 7.17
C LEU A 187 4.47 -6.31 6.86
N ARG A 188 5.26 -6.47 5.79
CA ARG A 188 5.91 -7.76 5.44
C ARG A 188 6.79 -8.29 6.56
N ARG A 189 7.56 -7.41 7.23
CA ARG A 189 8.42 -7.80 8.35
C ARG A 189 7.63 -8.34 9.54
N ARG A 190 6.47 -7.74 9.84
CA ARG A 190 5.59 -8.16 10.96
C ARG A 190 4.69 -9.35 10.59
N MET A 191 4.34 -9.49 9.33
CA MET A 191 3.43 -10.52 8.82
C MET A 191 4.04 -11.19 7.59
N PRO A 192 5.09 -12.01 7.74
CA PRO A 192 5.88 -12.55 6.62
C PRO A 192 5.08 -13.43 5.66
N ASP A 193 4.06 -14.14 6.16
CA ASP A 193 3.21 -15.03 5.36
C ASP A 193 2.05 -14.33 4.65
N LEU A 194 1.84 -13.02 4.91
CA LEU A 194 0.76 -12.25 4.29
C LEU A 194 1.14 -11.87 2.85
N PRO A 195 0.42 -12.33 1.82
CA PRO A 195 0.66 -11.91 0.45
C PRO A 195 0.30 -10.42 0.27
N ILE A 196 1.20 -9.68 -0.42
CA ILE A 196 1.04 -8.25 -0.66
C ILE A 196 0.92 -7.99 -2.16
N PHE A 197 -0.16 -7.34 -2.55
CA PHE A 197 -0.44 -6.89 -3.91
C PHE A 197 -0.19 -5.39 -4.04
N CYS A 198 0.43 -4.96 -5.14
CA CYS A 198 0.52 -3.55 -5.47
C CYS A 198 -0.65 -3.12 -6.35
N ASP A 199 -1.22 -1.96 -6.05
CA ASP A 199 -2.20 -1.27 -6.89
C ASP A 199 -1.53 -0.05 -7.56
N PRO A 200 -0.84 -0.24 -8.69
CA PRO A 200 -0.09 0.81 -9.35
C PRO A 200 -1.00 1.91 -9.91
N SER A 201 -2.24 1.53 -10.28
CA SER A 201 -3.22 2.47 -10.83
C SER A 201 -3.57 3.57 -9.82
N HIS A 202 -3.86 3.20 -8.57
CA HIS A 202 -4.21 4.16 -7.54
C HIS A 202 -2.98 4.90 -6.97
N ILE A 203 -1.80 4.28 -6.95
CA ILE A 203 -0.55 4.96 -6.57
C ILE A 203 -0.24 6.05 -7.60
N GLY A 204 -0.17 5.68 -8.89
CA GLY A 204 0.21 6.57 -9.97
C GLY A 204 -0.85 7.63 -10.27
N GLY A 205 -2.11 7.21 -10.44
CA GLY A 205 -3.21 8.05 -10.90
C GLY A 205 -3.11 8.44 -12.37
N LYS A 206 -2.12 7.89 -13.10
CA LYS A 206 -1.82 8.13 -14.50
C LYS A 206 -1.30 6.86 -15.15
N ARG A 207 -1.65 6.63 -16.43
CA ARG A 207 -1.29 5.43 -17.20
C ARG A 207 0.21 5.21 -17.29
N GLU A 208 0.97 6.29 -17.55
CA GLU A 208 2.43 6.24 -17.72
C GLU A 208 3.19 5.76 -16.47
N LEU A 209 2.56 5.84 -15.30
CA LEU A 209 3.16 5.38 -14.04
C LEU A 209 2.86 3.91 -13.72
N VAL A 210 1.95 3.25 -14.45
CA VAL A 210 1.56 1.87 -14.14
C VAL A 210 2.73 0.91 -14.32
N ALA A 211 3.41 0.93 -15.46
CA ALA A 211 4.52 0.03 -15.74
C ALA A 211 5.71 0.20 -14.77
N PRO A 212 6.24 1.42 -14.51
CA PRO A 212 7.33 1.57 -13.55
C PRO A 212 6.93 1.18 -12.12
N LEU A 213 5.68 1.41 -11.71
CA LEU A 213 5.21 1.00 -10.38
C LEU A 213 5.03 -0.52 -10.26
N CYS A 214 4.60 -1.20 -11.35
CA CYS A 214 4.59 -2.66 -11.40
C CYS A 214 6.00 -3.22 -11.20
N GLN A 215 7.01 -2.67 -11.89
CA GLN A 215 8.39 -3.11 -11.73
C GLN A 215 8.92 -2.86 -10.32
N GLN A 216 8.66 -1.68 -9.74
CA GLN A 216 9.05 -1.37 -8.35
C GLN A 216 8.44 -2.37 -7.35
N ALA A 217 7.18 -2.75 -7.55
CA ALA A 217 6.54 -3.75 -6.70
C ALA A 217 7.24 -5.13 -6.81
N MET A 218 7.64 -5.54 -8.01
CA MET A 218 8.39 -6.79 -8.22
C MET A 218 9.78 -6.72 -7.58
N ASP A 219 10.46 -5.59 -7.69
CA ASP A 219 11.77 -5.34 -7.06
C ASP A 219 11.69 -5.35 -5.53
N LEU A 220 10.54 -4.96 -4.97
CA LEU A 220 10.24 -5.05 -3.53
C LEU A 220 9.62 -6.39 -3.11
N SER A 221 9.66 -7.39 -3.97
CA SER A 221 9.18 -8.76 -3.72
C SER A 221 7.70 -8.86 -3.34
N PHE A 222 6.85 -8.00 -3.91
CA PHE A 222 5.40 -8.16 -3.76
C PHE A 222 4.95 -9.43 -4.48
N ASP A 223 3.85 -10.04 -4.00
CA ASP A 223 3.35 -11.33 -4.49
C ASP A 223 2.48 -11.16 -5.72
N GLY A 224 1.86 -9.97 -5.89
CA GLY A 224 0.96 -9.74 -7.01
C GLY A 224 0.70 -8.28 -7.31
N LEU A 225 -0.11 -8.11 -8.33
CA LEU A 225 -0.55 -6.82 -8.86
C LEU A 225 -2.08 -6.79 -8.93
N ILE A 226 -2.68 -5.68 -8.56
CA ILE A 226 -4.09 -5.38 -8.83
C ILE A 226 -4.19 -4.14 -9.69
N VAL A 227 -4.52 -4.29 -10.98
CA VAL A 227 -4.41 -3.24 -11.99
C VAL A 227 -5.78 -2.88 -12.54
N GLU A 228 -6.03 -1.58 -12.69
CA GLU A 228 -7.23 -1.10 -13.37
C GLU A 228 -7.06 -1.17 -14.89
N SER A 229 -7.85 -2.03 -15.51
CA SER A 229 -7.88 -2.24 -16.96
C SER A 229 -9.29 -2.13 -17.48
N HIS A 230 -9.47 -1.47 -18.63
CA HIS A 230 -10.76 -1.16 -19.24
C HIS A 230 -10.67 -1.32 -20.76
N CYS A 231 -11.70 -1.85 -21.43
CA CYS A 231 -11.73 -2.00 -22.90
C CYS A 231 -11.51 -0.67 -23.61
N ASN A 232 -12.05 0.43 -23.09
CA ASN A 232 -11.87 1.79 -23.62
C ASN A 232 -11.68 2.78 -22.45
N PRO A 233 -10.44 2.93 -21.89
CA PRO A 233 -10.19 3.74 -20.70
C PRO A 233 -10.61 5.20 -20.82
N ASP A 234 -10.60 5.78 -22.02
CA ASP A 234 -10.94 7.20 -22.22
C ASP A 234 -12.42 7.50 -22.01
N CYS A 235 -13.27 6.47 -22.15
CA CYS A 235 -14.71 6.57 -21.94
C CYS A 235 -15.16 6.11 -20.54
N ALA A 236 -14.22 5.73 -19.66
CA ALA A 236 -14.54 5.22 -18.33
C ALA A 236 -15.23 6.28 -17.46
N TRP A 237 -16.29 5.89 -16.76
CA TRP A 237 -17.05 6.78 -15.86
C TRP A 237 -16.31 7.11 -14.57
N SER A 238 -15.29 6.33 -14.25
CA SER A 238 -14.47 6.57 -13.07
C SER A 238 -12.99 6.34 -13.34
N ASP A 239 -12.15 7.21 -12.80
CA ASP A 239 -10.69 7.10 -12.77
C ASP A 239 -10.04 6.81 -14.16
N ALA A 240 -10.60 7.37 -15.24
CA ALA A 240 -10.22 7.16 -16.64
C ALA A 240 -8.70 7.33 -16.90
N SER A 241 -8.08 8.32 -16.27
CA SER A 241 -6.68 8.68 -16.50
C SER A 241 -5.65 7.63 -16.04
N GLN A 242 -6.05 6.69 -15.18
CA GLN A 242 -5.15 5.70 -14.59
C GLN A 242 -5.38 4.26 -15.09
N GLN A 243 -6.47 4.03 -15.83
CA GLN A 243 -6.80 2.73 -16.40
C GLN A 243 -6.03 2.50 -17.70
N ILE A 244 -5.61 1.27 -17.95
CA ILE A 244 -4.93 0.84 -19.18
C ILE A 244 -5.78 -0.20 -19.91
N THR A 245 -5.55 -0.39 -21.20
CA THR A 245 -6.25 -1.46 -21.94
C THR A 245 -5.69 -2.84 -21.59
N PRO A 246 -6.44 -3.94 -21.86
CA PRO A 246 -5.91 -5.30 -21.73
C PRO A 246 -4.63 -5.53 -22.53
N ASP A 247 -4.47 -4.93 -23.72
CA ASP A 247 -3.26 -5.01 -24.55
C ASP A 247 -2.06 -4.36 -23.86
N VAL A 248 -2.26 -3.17 -23.30
CA VAL A 248 -1.20 -2.45 -22.57
C VAL A 248 -0.81 -3.22 -21.31
N LEU A 249 -1.78 -3.81 -20.60
CA LEU A 249 -1.48 -4.64 -19.44
C LEU A 249 -0.63 -5.85 -19.82
N ASP A 250 -1.01 -6.58 -20.87
CA ASP A 250 -0.24 -7.72 -21.37
C ASP A 250 1.21 -7.33 -21.72
N TYR A 251 1.36 -6.22 -22.44
CA TYR A 251 2.70 -5.67 -22.74
C TYR A 251 3.50 -5.35 -21.47
N VAL A 252 2.89 -4.71 -20.48
CA VAL A 252 3.56 -4.41 -19.20
C VAL A 252 4.00 -5.69 -18.49
N LEU A 253 3.11 -6.68 -18.39
CA LEU A 253 3.41 -7.95 -17.70
C LEU A 253 4.56 -8.70 -18.37
N ASN A 254 4.61 -8.72 -19.70
CA ASN A 254 5.68 -9.38 -20.47
C ASN A 254 7.05 -8.66 -20.34
N LEU A 255 7.07 -7.39 -19.95
CA LEU A 255 8.31 -6.65 -19.71
C LEU A 255 8.85 -6.74 -18.28
N LEU A 256 8.06 -7.27 -17.34
CA LEU A 256 8.47 -7.34 -15.94
C LEU A 256 9.67 -8.26 -15.75
N VAL A 257 10.66 -7.74 -15.05
CA VAL A 257 11.83 -8.52 -14.61
C VAL A 257 11.56 -9.03 -13.20
N ILE A 258 11.34 -10.33 -13.08
CA ILE A 258 11.15 -11.00 -11.79
C ILE A 258 12.50 -11.49 -11.29
N ARG A 259 12.98 -10.93 -10.18
CA ARG A 259 14.26 -11.27 -9.57
C ARG A 259 14.09 -12.33 -8.50
N ASP A 260 15.08 -13.22 -8.38
CA ASP A 260 15.11 -14.19 -7.30
C ASP A 260 15.44 -13.51 -5.97
N VAL A 261 14.56 -13.68 -4.99
CA VAL A 261 14.70 -13.09 -3.65
C VAL A 261 15.79 -13.76 -2.80
N ASN A 262 16.21 -14.97 -3.17
CA ASN A 262 17.16 -15.79 -2.40
C ASN A 262 18.60 -15.68 -2.90
N GLN A 263 18.86 -14.94 -3.99
CA GLN A 263 20.23 -14.79 -4.49
C GLN A 263 21.07 -13.91 -3.54
N THR A 264 22.03 -14.56 -2.90
CA THR A 264 23.04 -13.89 -2.08
C THR A 264 24.42 -14.25 -2.61
N THR A 265 25.22 -13.26 -2.99
CA THR A 265 26.59 -13.43 -3.44
C THR A 265 27.57 -13.02 -2.35
N GLU A 266 28.82 -13.53 -2.41
CA GLU A 266 29.89 -13.10 -1.48
C GLU A 266 30.13 -11.60 -1.53
N ASN A 267 30.08 -11.01 -2.72
CA ASN A 267 30.24 -9.57 -2.92
C ASN A 267 29.11 -8.78 -2.22
N LEU A 268 27.85 -9.22 -2.33
CA LEU A 268 26.72 -8.58 -1.63
C LEU A 268 26.86 -8.67 -0.12
N THR A 269 27.34 -9.81 0.39
CA THR A 269 27.62 -10.01 1.81
C THR A 269 28.74 -9.08 2.30
N ALA A 270 29.79 -8.90 1.50
CA ALA A 270 30.87 -7.98 1.82
C ALA A 270 30.42 -6.51 1.85
N LEU A 271 29.57 -6.10 0.89
CA LEU A 271 29.00 -4.75 0.85
C LEU A 271 28.06 -4.49 2.05
N ARG A 272 27.26 -5.48 2.44
CA ARG A 272 26.40 -5.38 3.64
C ARG A 272 27.22 -5.17 4.91
N ARG A 273 28.32 -5.91 5.08
CA ARG A 273 29.24 -5.70 6.23
C ARG A 273 29.86 -4.29 6.26
N GLN A 274 30.12 -3.70 5.10
CA GLN A 274 30.58 -2.30 5.04
C GLN A 274 29.51 -1.33 5.52
N ILE A 275 28.25 -1.54 5.12
CA ILE A 275 27.11 -0.74 5.60
C ILE A 275 26.95 -0.91 7.11
N ASP A 276 26.98 -2.15 7.63
CA ASP A 276 26.87 -2.42 9.07
C ASP A 276 27.92 -1.62 9.87
N GLY A 277 29.18 -1.60 9.40
CA GLY A 277 30.25 -0.82 10.04
C GLY A 277 30.06 0.70 9.97
N ILE A 278 29.42 1.19 8.90
CA ILE A 278 29.05 2.61 8.78
C ILE A 278 27.90 2.95 9.73
N ASP A 279 26.90 2.07 9.84
CA ASP A 279 25.76 2.25 10.72
C ASP A 279 26.19 2.29 12.20
N GLU A 280 27.15 1.44 12.61
CA GLU A 280 27.76 1.50 13.93
C GLU A 280 28.40 2.87 14.20
N GLN A 281 29.16 3.41 13.25
CA GLN A 281 29.78 4.73 13.36
C GLN A 281 28.74 5.85 13.45
N LEU A 282 27.64 5.75 12.68
CA LEU A 282 26.52 6.70 12.74
C LEU A 282 25.88 6.69 14.15
N LEU A 283 25.64 5.50 14.72
CA LEU A 283 25.10 5.37 16.07
C LEU A 283 26.02 5.98 17.13
N GLU A 284 27.34 5.79 17.03
CA GLU A 284 28.31 6.41 17.91
C GLU A 284 28.28 7.94 17.84
N LEU A 285 28.21 8.49 16.61
CA LEU A 285 28.13 9.94 16.39
C LEU A 285 26.80 10.51 16.91
N LEU A 286 25.69 9.82 16.73
CA LEU A 286 24.40 10.21 17.29
C LEU A 286 24.42 10.18 18.82
N ALA A 287 24.99 9.16 19.44
CA ALA A 287 25.14 9.07 20.88
C ALA A 287 26.00 10.22 21.42
N LYS A 288 27.11 10.56 20.75
CA LYS A 288 27.97 11.71 21.10
C LYS A 288 27.20 13.02 21.00
N ARG A 289 26.40 13.18 19.92
CA ARG A 289 25.59 14.37 19.71
C ARG A 289 24.49 14.53 20.78
N MET A 290 23.88 13.43 21.22
CA MET A 290 22.86 13.46 22.28
C MET A 290 23.47 13.80 23.64
N ARG A 291 24.69 13.37 23.94
CA ARG A 291 25.41 13.80 25.17
C ARG A 291 25.59 15.32 25.20
N ILE A 292 26.07 15.90 24.10
CA ILE A 292 26.22 17.36 23.98
C ILE A 292 24.85 18.07 24.08
N SER A 293 23.81 17.48 23.51
CA SER A 293 22.44 18.03 23.61
C SER A 293 21.93 18.07 25.05
N LYS A 294 22.27 17.07 25.89
CA LYS A 294 21.97 17.06 27.32
C LYS A 294 22.74 18.15 28.08
N GLU A 295 24.01 18.32 27.77
CA GLU A 295 24.85 19.39 28.37
C GLU A 295 24.26 20.78 28.05
N ILE A 296 23.78 20.99 26.81
CA ILE A 296 23.07 22.20 26.42
C ILE A 296 21.77 22.34 27.22
N GLY A 297 21.05 21.25 27.48
CA GLY A 297 19.85 21.25 28.32
C GLY A 297 20.11 21.73 29.75
N VAL A 298 21.16 21.22 30.36
CA VAL A 298 21.64 21.65 31.71
C VAL A 298 21.96 23.15 31.69
N TYR A 299 22.79 23.58 30.73
CA TYR A 299 23.15 24.99 30.60
C TYR A 299 21.94 25.92 30.45
N LYS A 300 20.98 25.53 29.62
CA LYS A 300 19.74 26.32 29.40
C LYS A 300 18.90 26.39 30.68
N LYS A 301 18.80 25.30 31.44
CA LYS A 301 18.10 25.25 32.72
C LYS A 301 18.75 26.21 33.74
N GLU A 302 20.05 26.15 33.87
CA GLU A 302 20.81 27.02 34.82
C GLU A 302 20.69 28.52 34.47
N HIS A 303 20.55 28.84 33.16
CA HIS A 303 20.48 30.22 32.66
C HIS A 303 19.05 30.68 32.33
N ASN A 304 18.05 29.91 32.72
CA ASN A 304 16.62 30.20 32.44
C ASN A 304 16.34 30.50 30.96
N MET A 305 16.93 29.71 30.05
CA MET A 305 16.79 29.86 28.59
C MET A 305 15.73 28.89 28.03
N PRO A 306 14.98 29.28 26.99
CA PRO A 306 14.03 28.37 26.33
C PRO A 306 14.75 27.27 25.58
N ILE A 307 14.14 26.07 25.52
CA ILE A 307 14.69 24.92 24.79
C ILE A 307 14.77 25.21 23.29
N LEU A 308 13.67 25.68 22.70
CA LEU A 308 13.58 25.97 21.26
C LEU A 308 14.15 27.36 20.95
N GLN A 309 15.09 27.38 20.01
CA GLN A 309 15.66 28.57 19.41
C GLN A 309 15.44 28.51 17.89
N SER A 310 14.29 28.99 17.41
CA SER A 310 13.84 28.86 16.03
C SER A 310 14.87 29.34 14.97
N PRO A 311 15.60 30.48 15.17
CA PRO A 311 16.62 30.91 14.20
C PRO A 311 17.74 29.88 14.02
N ARG A 312 18.20 29.27 15.12
CA ARG A 312 19.26 28.26 15.10
C ARG A 312 18.80 26.96 14.40
N TYR A 313 17.54 26.60 14.59
CA TYR A 313 16.99 25.42 13.93
C TYR A 313 16.92 25.59 12.40
N SER A 314 16.45 26.75 11.94
CA SER A 314 16.42 27.08 10.51
C SER A 314 17.81 27.08 9.88
N GLU A 315 18.78 27.71 10.55
CA GLU A 315 20.18 27.72 10.11
C GLU A 315 20.76 26.28 9.96
N ILE A 316 20.47 25.39 10.91
CA ILE A 316 20.92 24.00 10.86
C ILE A 316 20.34 23.30 9.64
N LEU A 317 19.04 23.42 9.40
CA LEU A 317 18.37 22.77 8.28
C LEU A 317 18.93 23.25 6.94
N GLU A 318 19.06 24.56 6.74
CA GLU A 318 19.55 25.13 5.48
C GLU A 318 21.03 24.75 5.21
N LYS A 319 21.90 25.03 6.19
CA LYS A 319 23.34 24.78 6.05
C LYS A 319 23.66 23.30 5.84
N ARG A 320 23.03 22.40 6.60
CA ARG A 320 23.28 20.96 6.48
C ARG A 320 22.65 20.33 5.27
N SER A 321 21.51 20.85 4.82
CA SER A 321 20.90 20.42 3.55
C SER A 321 21.80 20.73 2.36
N SER A 322 22.37 21.95 2.32
CA SER A 322 23.33 22.34 1.28
C SER A 322 24.62 21.50 1.34
N MET A 323 25.12 21.19 2.55
CA MET A 323 26.27 20.28 2.67
C MET A 323 25.97 18.88 2.16
N GLY A 324 24.76 18.35 2.45
CA GLY A 324 24.34 17.04 1.98
C GLY A 324 24.28 16.97 0.47
N GLU A 325 23.78 18.01 -0.17
CA GLU A 325 23.73 18.12 -1.63
C GLU A 325 25.14 18.07 -2.27
N GLN A 326 26.14 18.71 -1.64
CA GLN A 326 27.55 18.61 -2.07
C GLN A 326 28.14 17.20 -1.91
N MET A 327 27.51 16.33 -1.13
CA MET A 327 27.86 14.93 -0.90
C MET A 327 26.94 13.94 -1.64
N ASP A 328 26.27 14.40 -2.69
CA ASP A 328 25.31 13.62 -3.48
C ASP A 328 24.11 13.06 -2.68
N LEU A 329 23.77 13.68 -1.54
CA LEU A 329 22.57 13.33 -0.77
C LEU A 329 21.41 14.22 -1.17
N ARG A 330 20.22 13.64 -1.30
CA ARG A 330 19.00 14.42 -1.60
C ARG A 330 18.69 15.40 -0.45
N PRO A 331 18.46 16.68 -0.74
CA PRO A 331 18.18 17.69 0.28
C PRO A 331 17.00 17.35 1.20
N ASP A 332 15.93 16.78 0.66
CA ASP A 332 14.76 16.38 1.44
C ASP A 332 15.09 15.25 2.42
N PHE A 333 15.89 14.26 2.00
CA PHE A 333 16.35 13.18 2.87
C PHE A 333 17.19 13.71 4.04
N VAL A 334 18.11 14.65 3.76
CA VAL A 334 18.93 15.28 4.82
C VAL A 334 18.06 16.08 5.79
N LYS A 335 17.05 16.80 5.28
CA LYS A 335 16.10 17.55 6.12
C LYS A 335 15.29 16.64 7.04
N GLU A 336 14.81 15.50 6.54
CA GLU A 336 14.05 14.54 7.33
C GLU A 336 14.89 13.97 8.48
N ILE A 337 16.10 13.48 8.20
CA ILE A 337 17.02 12.99 9.25
C ILE A 337 17.30 14.07 10.29
N LEU A 338 17.57 15.31 9.85
CA LEU A 338 17.87 16.39 10.79
C LEU A 338 16.67 16.79 11.64
N LYS A 339 15.45 16.69 11.13
CA LYS A 339 14.23 16.91 11.93
C LYS A 339 14.10 15.87 13.04
N GLU A 340 14.25 14.58 12.72
CA GLU A 340 14.18 13.50 13.70
C GLU A 340 15.25 13.64 14.79
N ILE A 341 16.50 13.93 14.38
CA ILE A 341 17.59 14.18 15.30
C ILE A 341 17.33 15.42 16.18
N HIS A 342 16.70 16.45 15.64
CA HIS A 342 16.37 17.65 16.40
C HIS A 342 15.25 17.39 17.39
N GLU A 343 14.22 16.66 16.99
CA GLU A 343 13.10 16.27 17.85
C GLU A 343 13.61 15.46 19.07
N GLU A 344 14.48 14.48 18.84
CA GLU A 344 15.12 13.73 19.93
C GLU A 344 15.96 14.66 20.84
N SER A 345 16.68 15.64 20.26
CA SER A 345 17.45 16.61 21.05
C SER A 345 16.54 17.46 21.94
N VAL A 346 15.41 17.91 21.44
CA VAL A 346 14.41 18.66 22.21
C VAL A 346 13.85 17.79 23.32
N ARG A 347 13.49 16.53 23.02
CA ARG A 347 12.99 15.57 24.01
C ARG A 347 13.98 15.38 25.17
N GLN A 348 15.26 15.18 24.87
CA GLN A 348 16.30 15.00 25.89
C GLN A 348 16.48 16.27 26.75
N GLN A 349 16.39 17.46 26.17
CA GLN A 349 16.45 18.72 26.91
C GLN A 349 15.19 18.93 27.78
N MET A 350 13.99 18.54 27.30
CA MET A 350 12.74 18.59 28.08
C MET A 350 12.84 17.71 29.35
N ILE A 351 13.40 16.53 29.24
CA ILE A 351 13.60 15.65 30.41
C ILE A 351 14.44 16.39 31.47
N ILE A 352 15.55 16.98 31.08
CA ILE A 352 16.45 17.71 31.99
C ILE A 352 15.77 18.93 32.62
N MET A 353 14.97 19.67 31.84
CA MET A 353 14.22 20.83 32.35
C MET A 353 13.21 20.44 33.44
N ASN A 354 12.61 19.24 33.33
CA ASN A 354 11.56 18.74 34.22
C ASN A 354 12.07 17.89 35.38
N GLU A 355 13.37 17.51 35.40
CA GLU A 355 14.01 16.90 36.57
C GLU A 355 14.09 17.93 37.70
N GLN A 356 13.53 17.62 38.89
CA GLN A 356 13.56 18.48 40.07
C GLN A 356 14.93 18.50 40.73
#